data_e7be4cda57867a8596b7960c007217a8
#
_entry.id   e7be4cda57867a8596b7960c007217a8
#
_cell.length_a   1.000
_cell.length_b   1.000
_cell.length_c   1.000
_cell.angle_alpha   90.00
_cell.angle_beta   90.00
_cell.angle_gamma   90.00
#
_symmetry.space_group_name_H-M   'P 1'
#
loop_
_entity.id
_entity.type
_entity.pdbx_description
1 polymer ?
#
loop_
_entity_poly.entity_id
_entity_poly.type
_entity_poly.pdbx_seq_one_letter_code
_entity_poly.pdbx_strand_id
1 'polypeptide(L)'
;MKDQAATLKRLKNIEGHVRGICRMVEEDAYCIDVIRQVQAVQAALSKVSTIILENHLHSCLITAVRGEDPQERERVLKEITEVFETSTKV
;
A
#
# COMPACT_ATOMS: atom_id res chain seq x y z
N MET A 1 -9.59 3.84 -10.43
CA MET A 1 -8.14 3.95 -10.13
C MET A 1 -7.35 3.65 -11.38
N LYS A 2 -6.41 4.52 -11.72
CA LYS A 2 -5.48 4.30 -12.83
C LYS A 2 -4.57 3.11 -12.51
N ASP A 3 -4.28 2.29 -13.50
CA ASP A 3 -3.45 1.09 -13.36
C ASP A 3 -3.98 0.06 -12.35
N GLN A 4 -5.29 -0.02 -12.23
CA GLN A 4 -5.96 -0.96 -11.32
C GLN A 4 -5.53 -2.41 -11.58
N ALA A 5 -5.42 -2.80 -12.85
CA ALA A 5 -5.01 -4.16 -13.23
C ALA A 5 -3.58 -4.48 -12.75
N ALA A 6 -2.66 -3.53 -12.91
CA ALA A 6 -1.28 -3.70 -12.46
C ALA A 6 -1.19 -3.79 -10.94
N THR A 7 -1.95 -2.95 -10.23
CA THR A 7 -2.02 -2.97 -8.76
C THR A 7 -2.58 -4.30 -8.26
N LEU A 8 -3.65 -4.78 -8.89
CA LEU A 8 -4.26 -6.07 -8.54
C LEU A 8 -3.28 -7.23 -8.75
N LYS A 9 -2.53 -7.20 -9.86
CA LYS A 9 -1.51 -8.22 -10.13
C LYS A 9 -0.45 -8.27 -9.03
N ARG A 10 0.02 -7.11 -8.56
CA ARG A 10 0.97 -7.04 -7.44
C ARG A 10 0.39 -7.64 -6.17
N LEU A 11 -0.87 -7.31 -5.85
CA LEU A 11 -1.54 -7.86 -4.67
C LEU A 11 -1.74 -9.37 -4.77
N LYS A 12 -2.07 -9.89 -5.94
CA LYS A 12 -2.18 -11.34 -6.18
C LYS A 12 -0.85 -12.05 -5.97
N ASN A 13 0.25 -11.46 -6.41
CA ASN A 13 1.58 -12.00 -6.18
C ASN A 13 1.94 -12.00 -4.69
N ILE A 14 1.58 -10.95 -3.95
CA ILE A 14 1.78 -10.86 -2.50
C ILE A 14 0.95 -11.94 -1.79
N GLU A 15 -0.29 -12.13 -2.21
CA GLU A 15 -1.18 -13.17 -1.68
C GLU A 15 -0.52 -14.56 -1.79
N GLY A 16 0.04 -14.88 -2.96
CA GLY A 16 0.79 -16.13 -3.18
C GLY A 16 2.03 -16.23 -2.30
N HIS A 17 2.73 -15.12 -2.10
CA HIS A 17 3.91 -15.07 -1.23
C HIS A 17 3.52 -15.35 0.23
N VAL A 18 2.40 -14.78 0.70
CA VAL A 18 1.89 -15.06 2.05
C VAL A 18 1.54 -16.53 2.21
N ARG A 19 0.93 -17.15 1.21
CA ARG A 19 0.65 -18.60 1.25
C ARG A 19 1.94 -19.41 1.37
N GLY A 20 2.99 -18.99 0.69
CA GLY A 20 4.32 -19.60 0.82
C GLY A 20 4.88 -19.50 2.23
N ILE A 21 4.68 -18.36 2.89
CA ILE A 21 5.09 -18.15 4.29
C ILE A 21 4.29 -19.08 5.21
N CYS A 22 3.00 -19.25 4.97
CA CYS A 22 2.18 -20.20 5.73
C CYS A 22 2.76 -21.61 5.67
N ARG A 23 3.16 -22.07 4.46
CA ARG A 23 3.81 -23.39 4.31
C ARG A 23 5.12 -23.48 5.07
N MET A 24 5.93 -22.42 5.06
CA MET A 24 7.18 -22.39 5.81
C MET A 24 6.93 -22.59 7.31
N VAL A 25 5.91 -21.93 7.85
CA VAL A 25 5.54 -22.08 9.27
C VAL A 25 5.04 -23.48 9.54
N GLU A 26 4.19 -24.05 8.67
CA GLU A 26 3.66 -25.42 8.79
C GLU A 26 4.80 -26.47 8.76
N GLU A 27 5.83 -26.23 7.98
CA GLU A 27 6.97 -27.13 7.82
C GLU A 27 8.08 -26.84 8.84
N ASP A 28 7.84 -25.95 9.77
CA ASP A 28 8.78 -25.58 10.84
C ASP A 28 10.11 -25.07 10.30
N ALA A 29 10.05 -24.23 9.25
CA ALA A 29 11.22 -23.62 8.67
C ALA A 29 11.95 -22.73 9.69
N TYR A 30 13.25 -22.51 9.46
CA TYR A 30 14.07 -21.68 10.34
C TYR A 30 13.46 -20.29 10.51
N CYS A 31 13.26 -19.85 11.75
CA CYS A 31 12.50 -18.65 12.07
C CYS A 31 13.07 -17.37 11.45
N ILE A 32 14.39 -17.26 11.30
CA ILE A 32 15.00 -16.09 10.65
C ILE A 32 14.63 -16.02 9.17
N ASP A 33 14.58 -17.17 8.50
CA ASP A 33 14.17 -17.23 7.10
C ASP A 33 12.70 -16.82 6.94
N VAL A 34 11.83 -17.24 7.86
CA VAL A 34 10.42 -16.84 7.88
C VAL A 34 10.30 -15.33 8.05
N ILE A 35 11.04 -14.75 8.99
CA ILE A 35 11.04 -13.31 9.25
C ILE A 35 11.48 -12.52 8.00
N ARG A 36 12.51 -13.00 7.31
CA ARG A 36 13.00 -12.36 6.07
C ARG A 36 11.93 -12.36 4.98
N GLN A 37 11.16 -13.44 4.87
CA GLN A 37 10.03 -13.52 3.92
C GLN A 37 8.91 -12.56 4.31
N VAL A 38 8.61 -12.43 5.61
CA VAL A 38 7.62 -11.45 6.09
C VAL A 38 8.07 -10.03 5.76
N GLN A 39 9.35 -9.71 5.97
CA GLN A 39 9.90 -8.39 5.63
C GLN A 39 9.78 -8.09 4.14
N ALA A 40 10.00 -9.08 3.29
CA ALA A 40 9.84 -8.92 1.84
C ALA A 40 8.38 -8.61 1.47
N VAL A 41 7.41 -9.27 2.11
CA VAL A 41 5.97 -8.99 1.91
C VAL A 41 5.63 -7.57 2.39
N GLN A 42 6.16 -7.17 3.53
CA GLN A 42 5.95 -5.81 4.06
C GLN A 42 6.47 -4.75 3.08
N ALA A 43 7.65 -4.96 2.50
CA ALA A 43 8.22 -4.05 1.50
C ALA A 43 7.34 -4.01 0.24
N ALA A 44 6.84 -5.16 -0.21
CA ALA A 44 5.97 -5.24 -1.38
C ALA A 44 4.63 -4.53 -1.14
N LEU A 45 4.05 -4.68 0.06
CA LEU A 45 2.82 -3.98 0.43
C LEU A 45 3.05 -2.46 0.52
N SER A 46 4.19 -2.04 1.07
CA SER A 46 4.55 -0.62 1.12
C SER A 46 4.63 -0.02 -0.28
N LYS A 47 5.19 -0.77 -1.26
CA LYS A 47 5.23 -0.33 -2.66
C LYS A 47 3.83 -0.19 -3.25
N VAL A 48 2.92 -1.10 -2.94
CA VAL A 48 1.51 -1.01 -3.38
C VAL A 48 0.87 0.26 -2.81
N SER A 49 1.08 0.56 -1.53
CA SER A 49 0.56 1.78 -0.89
C SER A 49 1.07 3.03 -1.62
N THR A 50 2.36 3.08 -1.97
CA THR A 50 2.96 4.20 -2.69
C THR A 50 2.31 4.38 -4.06
N ILE A 51 2.10 3.29 -4.80
CA ILE A 51 1.46 3.33 -6.13
C ILE A 51 0.04 3.88 -6.03
N ILE A 52 -0.73 3.39 -5.06
CA ILE A 52 -2.11 3.84 -4.85
C ILE A 52 -2.13 5.33 -4.48
N LEU A 53 -1.22 5.76 -3.61
CA LEU A 53 -1.13 7.16 -3.21
C LEU A 53 -0.77 8.06 -4.39
N GLU A 54 0.18 7.65 -5.23
CA GLU A 54 0.54 8.39 -6.45
C GLU A 54 -0.67 8.55 -7.37
N ASN A 55 -1.45 7.48 -7.58
CA ASN A 55 -2.67 7.54 -8.38
C ASN A 55 -3.70 8.50 -7.78
N HIS A 56 -3.85 8.49 -6.45
CA HIS A 56 -4.74 9.40 -5.74
C HIS A 56 -4.31 10.86 -5.92
N LEU A 57 -3.00 11.13 -5.82
CA LEU A 57 -2.45 12.48 -6.01
C LEU A 57 -2.68 12.99 -7.44
N HIS A 58 -2.54 12.13 -8.44
CA HIS A 58 -2.71 12.51 -9.83
C HIS A 58 -4.16 12.66 -10.28
N SER A 59 -5.10 11.97 -9.66
CA SER A 59 -6.50 12.03 -10.07
C SER A 59 -7.39 12.75 -9.06
N CYS A 60 -7.46 12.25 -7.85
CA CYS A 60 -8.40 12.75 -6.85
C CYS A 60 -7.94 14.07 -6.22
N LEU A 61 -6.66 14.18 -5.85
CA LEU A 61 -6.14 15.38 -5.21
C LEU A 61 -6.11 16.57 -6.17
N ILE A 62 -5.60 16.38 -7.38
CA ILE A 62 -5.49 17.47 -8.36
C ILE A 62 -6.89 18.00 -8.69
N THR A 63 -7.88 17.12 -8.88
CA THR A 63 -9.24 17.50 -9.14
C THR A 63 -9.82 18.32 -7.97
N ALA A 64 -9.62 17.85 -6.74
CA ALA A 64 -10.13 18.53 -5.55
C ALA A 64 -9.46 19.90 -5.34
N VAL A 65 -8.13 19.99 -5.53
CA VAL A 65 -7.36 21.21 -5.31
C VAL A 65 -7.70 22.26 -6.38
N ARG A 66 -7.93 21.86 -7.63
CA ARG A 66 -8.33 22.77 -8.72
C ARG A 66 -9.79 23.13 -8.68
N GLY A 67 -10.60 22.38 -7.94
CA GLY A 67 -12.03 22.66 -7.79
C GLY A 67 -12.28 23.90 -6.94
N GLU A 68 -13.53 24.38 -6.96
CA GLU A 68 -13.93 25.61 -6.27
C GLU A 68 -14.43 25.36 -4.84
N ASP A 69 -14.54 24.09 -4.40
CA ASP A 69 -15.05 23.75 -3.08
C ASP A 69 -13.92 23.71 -2.04
N PRO A 70 -13.82 24.71 -1.14
CA PRO A 70 -12.79 24.73 -0.11
C PRO A 70 -12.88 23.57 0.88
N GLN A 71 -14.08 23.08 1.16
CA GLN A 71 -14.26 21.95 2.10
C GLN A 71 -13.71 20.66 1.51
N GLU A 72 -13.89 20.44 0.22
CA GLU A 72 -13.35 19.27 -0.46
C GLU A 72 -11.82 19.29 -0.49
N ARG A 73 -11.23 20.47 -0.73
CA ARG A 73 -9.76 20.63 -0.67
C ARG A 73 -9.23 20.31 0.71
N GLU A 74 -9.86 20.86 1.75
CA GLU A 74 -9.44 20.62 3.14
C GLU A 74 -9.54 19.14 3.49
N ARG A 75 -10.62 18.49 3.11
CA ARG A 75 -10.86 17.07 3.37
C ARG A 75 -9.76 16.19 2.76
N VAL A 76 -9.45 16.43 1.48
CA VAL A 76 -8.45 15.64 0.75
C VAL A 76 -7.04 15.85 1.31
N LEU A 77 -6.69 17.11 1.62
CA LEU A 77 -5.40 17.42 2.21
C LEU A 77 -5.23 16.79 3.60
N LYS A 78 -6.29 16.79 4.39
CA LYS A 78 -6.29 16.15 5.71
C LYS A 78 -6.09 14.63 5.61
N GLU A 79 -6.76 13.98 4.67
CA GLU A 79 -6.60 12.54 4.42
C GLU A 79 -5.16 12.20 4.09
N ILE A 80 -4.50 12.98 3.25
CA ILE A 80 -3.10 12.76 2.88
C ILE A 80 -2.20 12.90 4.10
N THR A 81 -2.42 13.92 4.92
CA THR A 81 -1.66 14.12 6.14
C THR A 81 -1.80 12.91 7.07
N GLU A 82 -3.01 12.40 7.24
CA GLU A 82 -3.27 11.22 8.07
C GLU A 82 -2.56 9.97 7.54
N VAL A 83 -2.53 9.78 6.22
CA VAL A 83 -1.82 8.66 5.60
C VAL A 83 -0.32 8.76 5.89
N PHE A 84 0.27 9.93 5.76
CA PHE A 84 1.70 10.14 6.06
C PHE A 84 2.00 9.90 7.53
N GLU A 85 1.17 10.37 8.44
CA GLU A 85 1.35 10.14 9.88
C GLU A 85 1.33 8.65 10.21
N THR A 86 0.42 7.91 9.62
CA THR A 86 0.30 6.46 9.82
C THR A 86 1.53 5.73 9.29
N SER A 87 2.03 6.10 8.11
CA SER A 87 3.18 5.43 7.50
C SER A 87 4.50 5.72 8.20
N THR A 88 4.61 6.81 8.96
CA THR A 88 5.82 7.15 9.73
C THR A 88 5.84 6.55 11.13
N LYS A 89 4.72 6.03 11.61
CA LYS A 89 4.66 5.32 12.90
C LYS A 89 5.10 3.87 12.68
N VAL A 90 6.22 3.55 13.24
CA VAL A 90 6.77 2.19 13.20
C VAL A 90 6.33 1.43 14.43
#